data_211e0d0cf4e12869633b6b01c1b1c733
#
_entry.id   211e0d0cf4e12869633b6b01c1b1c733
#
_cell.length_a   1.000
_cell.length_b   1.000
_cell.length_c   1.000
_cell.angle_alpha   90.00
_cell.angle_beta   90.00
_cell.angle_gamma   90.00
#
_symmetry.space_group_name_H-M   'P 1'
#
loop_
_entity.id
_entity.type
_entity.pdbx_description
1 polymer ?
#
loop_
_entity_poly.entity_id
_entity_poly.type
_entity_poly.pdbx_seq_one_letter_code
_entity_poly.pdbx_strand_id
1 'polypeptide(L)'
;RDLQGEVSLGNDLQPMRRAVGFAQVINPSDKYDKVSSKQFTAEFQNTIERFKDKLRKETKYLNQEFFNEQNSLVCDTRHIDGSMDATEKANRLEWLRADTEEGHCKILFNVRCLSEGVDVPALDAVIFLSPRKSMVDVVQTVGRVMRTSKGTKKERGYVIIPIVTPAGIP
;
A
#
# COMPACT_ATOMS: atom_id res chain seq x y z
N ARG A 1 -1.96 6.63 -7.67
CA ARG A 1 -1.77 7.10 -9.05
C ARG A 1 -1.40 8.57 -9.15
N ASP A 2 -1.86 9.43 -8.23
CA ASP A 2 -1.35 10.81 -8.14
C ASP A 2 0.15 10.85 -7.83
N LEU A 3 0.66 9.83 -7.14
CA LEU A 3 2.10 9.60 -6.95
C LEU A 3 2.79 9.12 -8.23
N GLN A 4 2.04 8.65 -9.22
CA GLN A 4 2.51 8.17 -10.52
C GLN A 4 2.11 9.11 -11.67
N GLY A 5 1.79 10.35 -11.38
CA GLY A 5 1.53 11.36 -12.41
C GLY A 5 2.74 11.58 -13.32
N GLU A 6 2.51 11.77 -14.59
CA GLU A 6 3.57 11.89 -15.63
C GLU A 6 4.66 12.91 -15.28
N VAL A 7 4.31 13.97 -14.57
CA VAL A 7 5.23 15.05 -14.21
C VAL A 7 6.19 14.67 -13.10
N SER A 8 5.75 13.84 -12.14
CA SER A 8 6.55 13.50 -10.95
C SER A 8 7.32 12.18 -11.08
N LEU A 9 6.89 11.26 -11.94
CA LEU A 9 7.40 9.89 -11.97
C LEU A 9 8.03 9.48 -13.32
N GLY A 10 8.06 10.38 -14.28
CA GLY A 10 8.59 10.08 -15.62
C GLY A 10 7.71 9.02 -16.33
N ASN A 11 8.34 8.07 -17.00
CA ASN A 11 7.64 7.10 -17.86
C ASN A 11 7.12 5.85 -17.14
N ASP A 12 7.14 5.79 -15.79
CA ASP A 12 6.62 4.63 -15.06
C ASP A 12 5.09 4.72 -14.93
N LEU A 13 4.41 4.27 -15.96
CA LEU A 13 2.95 4.21 -16.02
C LEU A 13 2.38 2.87 -15.47
N GLN A 14 3.24 1.97 -14.98
CA GLN A 14 2.77 0.70 -14.44
C GLN A 14 2.09 0.91 -13.08
N PRO A 15 0.83 0.48 -12.92
CA PRO A 15 0.14 0.60 -11.65
C PRO A 15 0.79 -0.29 -10.59
N MET A 16 0.84 0.19 -9.35
CA MET A 16 1.23 -0.66 -8.21
C MET A 16 0.27 -1.83 -8.07
N ARG A 17 0.81 -3.04 -8.01
CA ARG A 17 0.03 -4.27 -7.86
C ARG A 17 0.12 -4.86 -6.46
N ARG A 18 1.27 -4.72 -5.80
CA ARG A 18 1.55 -5.32 -4.49
C ARG A 18 2.23 -4.34 -3.56
N ALA A 19 1.65 -4.15 -2.39
CA ALA A 19 2.26 -3.33 -1.35
C ALA A 19 2.17 -3.99 0.03
N VAL A 20 3.07 -3.59 0.91
CA VAL A 20 3.01 -3.93 2.33
C VAL A 20 2.91 -2.66 3.15
N GLY A 21 1.94 -2.61 4.05
CA GLY A 21 1.74 -1.52 5.00
C GLY A 21 2.22 -1.91 6.40
N PHE A 22 2.95 -1.01 7.06
CA PHE A 22 3.45 -1.21 8.42
C PHE A 22 2.67 -0.36 9.40
N ALA A 23 1.80 -1.01 10.18
CA ALA A 23 1.02 -0.38 11.24
C ALA A 23 1.68 -0.55 12.61
N GLN A 24 1.19 0.17 13.60
CA GLN A 24 1.74 0.19 14.95
C GLN A 24 1.10 -0.85 15.85
N VAL A 25 -0.21 -1.03 15.74
CA VAL A 25 -1.01 -1.96 16.57
C VAL A 25 -1.93 -2.81 15.70
N ILE A 26 -2.39 -3.95 16.23
CA ILE A 26 -3.27 -4.87 15.52
C ILE A 26 -4.72 -4.35 15.55
N ASN A 27 -5.23 -4.08 16.74
CA ASN A 27 -6.59 -3.60 16.95
C ASN A 27 -6.64 -2.08 17.10
N PRO A 28 -7.78 -1.45 16.79
CA PRO A 28 -8.00 -0.05 17.16
C PRO A 28 -7.75 0.14 18.65
N SER A 29 -7.13 1.25 19.02
CA SER A 29 -6.88 1.64 20.40
C SER A 29 -7.71 2.88 20.70
N ASP A 30 -8.26 2.98 21.91
CA ASP A 30 -8.91 4.19 22.40
C ASP A 30 -7.95 5.38 22.50
N LYS A 31 -6.65 5.10 22.42
CA LYS A 31 -5.61 6.12 22.22
C LYS A 31 -5.50 6.42 20.74
N TYR A 32 -6.05 7.54 20.31
CA TYR A 32 -6.13 8.03 18.92
C TYR A 32 -4.77 8.21 18.21
N ASP A 33 -3.67 7.97 18.90
CA ASP A 33 -2.31 8.14 18.41
C ASP A 33 -1.72 6.89 17.71
N LYS A 34 -2.46 5.76 17.71
CA LYS A 34 -1.93 4.49 17.18
C LYS A 34 -2.67 3.99 15.96
N VAL A 35 -1.93 3.81 14.89
CA VAL A 35 -2.45 3.29 13.63
C VAL A 35 -2.62 1.76 13.70
N SER A 36 -3.85 1.29 13.54
CA SER A 36 -4.25 -0.12 13.58
C SER A 36 -4.24 -0.77 12.20
N SER A 37 -3.65 -1.97 12.09
CA SER A 37 -3.66 -2.74 10.85
C SER A 37 -5.06 -3.22 10.46
N LYS A 38 -5.86 -3.64 11.41
CA LYS A 38 -7.25 -4.09 11.16
C LYS A 38 -8.15 -2.93 10.72
N GLN A 39 -8.01 -1.77 11.36
CA GLN A 39 -8.78 -0.59 10.99
C GLN A 39 -8.43 -0.14 9.57
N PHE A 40 -7.13 -0.05 9.25
CA PHE A 40 -6.72 0.28 7.90
C PHE A 40 -7.22 -0.72 6.87
N THR A 41 -7.15 -2.02 7.16
CA THR A 41 -7.67 -3.07 6.28
C THR A 41 -9.18 -2.89 6.01
N ALA A 42 -9.97 -2.56 7.04
CA ALA A 42 -11.41 -2.39 6.90
C ALA A 42 -11.81 -1.10 6.16
N GLU A 43 -11.08 0.00 6.40
CA GLU A 43 -11.47 1.33 5.93
C GLU A 43 -10.82 1.73 4.60
N PHE A 44 -9.77 1.02 4.17
CA PHE A 44 -8.95 1.45 3.03
C PHE A 44 -9.76 1.54 1.73
N GLN A 45 -10.57 0.50 1.44
CA GLN A 45 -11.40 0.50 0.24
C GLN A 45 -12.47 1.61 0.28
N ASN A 46 -13.11 1.80 1.43
CA ASN A 46 -14.07 2.88 1.62
C ASN A 46 -13.43 4.27 1.39
N THR A 47 -12.19 4.42 1.83
CA THR A 47 -11.42 5.66 1.63
C THR A 47 -11.12 5.89 0.14
N ILE A 48 -10.76 4.84 -0.59
CA ILE A 48 -10.54 4.91 -2.04
C ILE A 48 -11.84 5.33 -2.76
N GLU A 49 -12.98 4.73 -2.42
CA GLU A 49 -14.26 5.07 -3.05
C GLU A 49 -14.66 6.54 -2.77
N ARG A 50 -14.49 7.00 -1.53
CA ARG A 50 -14.71 8.42 -1.19
C ARG A 50 -13.80 9.35 -1.97
N PHE A 51 -12.54 8.97 -2.15
CA PHE A 51 -11.59 9.76 -2.93
C PHE A 51 -11.98 9.81 -4.42
N LYS A 52 -12.37 8.67 -5.00
CA LYS A 52 -12.89 8.61 -6.37
C LYS A 52 -14.11 9.51 -6.55
N ASP A 53 -15.06 9.48 -5.61
CA ASP A 53 -16.25 10.33 -5.65
C ASP A 53 -15.91 11.82 -5.53
N LYS A 54 -14.93 12.16 -4.70
CA LYS A 54 -14.43 13.53 -4.62
C LYS A 54 -13.81 13.98 -5.94
N LEU A 55 -12.94 13.16 -6.51
CA LEU A 55 -12.32 13.44 -7.81
C LEU A 55 -13.38 13.59 -8.92
N ARG A 56 -14.39 12.73 -8.97
CA ARG A 56 -15.51 12.85 -9.93
C ARG A 56 -16.23 14.19 -9.83
N LYS A 57 -16.42 14.70 -8.61
CA LYS A 57 -17.09 15.99 -8.38
C LYS A 57 -16.22 17.17 -8.79
N GLU A 58 -14.91 17.10 -8.50
CA GLU A 58 -13.95 18.17 -8.79
C GLU A 58 -13.58 18.22 -10.28
N THR A 59 -13.53 17.07 -10.96
CA THR A 59 -13.09 16.97 -12.37
C THR A 59 -14.21 16.90 -13.38
N LYS A 60 -15.40 17.37 -13.04
CA LYS A 60 -16.57 17.44 -13.94
C LYS A 60 -16.30 18.12 -15.31
N TYR A 61 -15.15 18.76 -15.45
CA TYR A 61 -14.69 19.51 -16.62
C TYR A 61 -13.44 18.94 -17.32
N LEU A 62 -12.86 17.83 -16.85
CA LEU A 62 -11.68 17.20 -17.44
C LEU A 62 -12.05 15.85 -18.07
N ASN A 63 -11.43 15.54 -19.18
CA ASN A 63 -11.68 14.40 -20.09
C ASN A 63 -12.17 13.12 -19.41
N GLN A 64 -13.39 12.68 -19.77
CA GLN A 64 -14.04 11.48 -19.21
C GLN A 64 -13.27 10.16 -19.49
N GLU A 65 -12.50 10.08 -20.57
CA GLU A 65 -11.70 8.89 -20.90
C GLU A 65 -10.57 8.64 -19.91
N PHE A 66 -9.83 9.67 -19.55
CA PHE A 66 -8.75 9.60 -18.54
C PHE A 66 -9.29 9.18 -17.17
N PHE A 67 -10.56 9.53 -16.87
CA PHE A 67 -11.24 9.18 -15.63
C PHE A 67 -11.68 7.72 -15.57
N ASN A 68 -12.10 7.14 -16.68
CA ASN A 68 -12.66 5.79 -16.72
C ASN A 68 -11.59 4.72 -16.49
N GLU A 69 -10.40 4.84 -17.04
CA GLU A 69 -9.29 3.94 -16.78
C GLU A 69 -8.77 4.02 -15.33
N GLN A 70 -8.75 5.22 -14.75
CA GLN A 70 -8.29 5.42 -13.38
C GLN A 70 -9.31 4.99 -12.32
N ASN A 71 -10.60 5.01 -12.66
CA ASN A 71 -11.69 4.64 -11.76
C ASN A 71 -11.85 3.13 -11.55
N SER A 72 -11.20 2.30 -12.34
CA SER A 72 -11.28 0.85 -12.23
C SER A 72 -10.38 0.23 -11.16
N LEU A 73 -9.46 1.00 -10.54
CA LEU A 73 -8.55 0.44 -9.55
C LEU A 73 -9.30 -0.04 -8.31
N VAL A 74 -9.27 -1.35 -8.08
CA VAL A 74 -9.78 -2.01 -6.88
C VAL A 74 -8.59 -2.35 -5.99
N CYS A 75 -8.70 -2.03 -4.70
CA CYS A 75 -7.64 -2.31 -3.75
C CYS A 75 -8.09 -3.34 -2.73
N ASP A 76 -7.59 -4.56 -2.89
CA ASP A 76 -7.82 -5.64 -1.94
C ASP A 76 -6.86 -5.51 -0.77
N THR A 77 -7.39 -5.51 0.44
CA THR A 77 -6.60 -5.33 1.66
C THR A 77 -6.76 -6.50 2.61
N ARG A 78 -5.65 -6.93 3.19
CA ARG A 78 -5.64 -7.92 4.29
C ARG A 78 -4.66 -7.47 5.36
N HIS A 79 -4.80 -8.02 6.56
CA HIS A 79 -3.82 -7.85 7.63
C HIS A 79 -3.13 -9.18 7.97
N ILE A 80 -1.93 -9.05 8.53
CA ILE A 80 -1.15 -10.16 9.08
C ILE A 80 -0.49 -9.69 10.38
N ASP A 81 -0.50 -10.53 11.41
CA ASP A 81 0.08 -10.20 12.70
C ASP A 81 0.71 -11.41 13.39
N GLY A 82 1.37 -11.14 14.52
CA GLY A 82 2.10 -12.16 15.29
C GLY A 82 1.21 -13.22 15.93
N SER A 83 -0.08 -12.95 16.16
CA SER A 83 -1.01 -13.88 16.82
C SER A 83 -1.55 -14.96 15.88
N MET A 84 -1.44 -14.78 14.57
CA MET A 84 -1.83 -15.76 13.57
C MET A 84 -0.91 -16.98 13.62
N ASP A 85 -1.48 -18.16 13.38
CA ASP A 85 -0.69 -19.39 13.23
C ASP A 85 0.13 -19.40 11.92
N ALA A 86 0.97 -20.43 11.76
CA ALA A 86 1.85 -20.53 10.59
C ALA A 86 1.07 -20.71 9.29
N THR A 87 -0.06 -21.41 9.32
CA THR A 87 -0.91 -21.68 8.16
C THR A 87 -1.61 -20.39 7.71
N GLU A 88 -2.18 -19.65 8.64
CA GLU A 88 -2.81 -18.36 8.35
C GLU A 88 -1.81 -17.36 7.76
N LYS A 89 -0.60 -17.28 8.33
CA LYS A 89 0.47 -16.43 7.80
C LYS A 89 0.88 -16.85 6.39
N ALA A 90 1.04 -18.14 6.15
CA ALA A 90 1.36 -18.68 4.84
C ALA A 90 0.27 -18.33 3.81
N ASN A 91 -1.00 -18.49 4.15
CA ASN A 91 -2.13 -18.15 3.30
C ASN A 91 -2.18 -16.63 2.95
N ARG A 92 -1.83 -15.73 3.90
CA ARG A 92 -1.75 -14.29 3.64
C ARG A 92 -0.64 -13.94 2.67
N LEU A 93 0.52 -14.59 2.82
CA LEU A 93 1.65 -14.38 1.94
C LEU A 93 1.41 -14.96 0.54
N GLU A 94 0.80 -16.12 0.45
CA GLU A 94 0.42 -16.74 -0.81
C GLU A 94 -0.60 -15.87 -1.56
N TRP A 95 -1.60 -15.35 -0.86
CA TRP A 95 -2.52 -14.37 -1.43
C TRP A 95 -1.79 -13.13 -1.98
N LEU A 96 -0.78 -12.62 -1.29
CA LEU A 96 0.00 -11.47 -1.77
C LEU A 96 0.86 -11.85 -3.00
N ARG A 97 1.36 -13.10 -3.06
CA ARG A 97 2.15 -13.61 -4.18
C ARG A 97 1.33 -13.87 -5.43
N ALA A 98 0.11 -14.35 -5.27
CA ALA A 98 -0.77 -14.69 -6.37
C ALA A 98 -0.96 -13.50 -7.31
N ASP A 99 -1.06 -13.79 -8.61
CA ASP A 99 -1.26 -12.75 -9.61
C ASP A 99 -2.51 -11.92 -9.33
N THR A 100 -2.46 -10.68 -9.72
CA THR A 100 -3.55 -9.72 -9.62
C THR A 100 -4.15 -9.49 -10.99
N GLU A 101 -5.47 -9.42 -11.06
CA GLU A 101 -6.19 -9.00 -12.25
C GLU A 101 -5.80 -7.56 -12.63
N GLU A 102 -6.01 -7.20 -13.87
CA GLU A 102 -5.80 -5.84 -14.33
C GLU A 102 -6.71 -4.86 -13.57
N GLY A 103 -6.19 -3.72 -13.19
CA GLY A 103 -6.92 -2.77 -12.36
C GLY A 103 -7.01 -3.11 -10.86
N HIS A 104 -6.44 -4.25 -10.42
CA HIS A 104 -6.40 -4.63 -9.00
C HIS A 104 -5.04 -4.42 -8.38
N CYS A 105 -5.03 -4.02 -7.11
CA CYS A 105 -3.84 -4.04 -6.27
C CYS A 105 -4.11 -4.77 -4.95
N LYS A 106 -3.07 -5.34 -4.36
CA LYS A 106 -3.12 -6.04 -3.07
C LYS A 106 -2.25 -5.32 -2.06
N ILE A 107 -2.80 -5.02 -0.89
CA ILE A 107 -2.04 -4.42 0.20
C ILE A 107 -2.16 -5.30 1.45
N LEU A 108 -1.02 -5.75 1.97
CA LEU A 108 -0.95 -6.52 3.20
C LEU A 108 -0.47 -5.63 4.35
N PHE A 109 -1.38 -5.26 5.26
CA PHE A 109 -1.02 -4.51 6.45
C PHE A 109 -0.49 -5.43 7.53
N ASN A 110 0.65 -5.08 8.13
CA ASN A 110 1.27 -5.90 9.15
C ASN A 110 1.67 -5.13 10.40
N VAL A 111 1.77 -5.88 11.51
CA VAL A 111 2.31 -5.40 12.78
C VAL A 111 3.41 -6.36 13.23
N ARG A 112 4.68 -5.94 13.07
CA ARG A 112 5.88 -6.62 13.56
C ARG A 112 6.13 -8.05 13.09
N CYS A 113 5.38 -8.59 12.11
CA CYS A 113 5.54 -9.99 11.72
C CYS A 113 6.25 -10.19 10.37
N LEU A 114 6.52 -9.13 9.62
CA LEU A 114 7.22 -9.19 8.33
C LEU A 114 8.62 -8.58 8.37
N SER A 115 9.16 -8.31 9.56
CA SER A 115 10.48 -7.68 9.72
C SER A 115 11.64 -8.62 9.47
N GLU A 116 11.54 -9.91 9.81
CA GLU A 116 12.63 -10.86 9.69
C GLU A 116 12.23 -12.14 8.94
N GLY A 117 13.09 -12.60 8.01
CA GLY A 117 13.06 -13.94 7.44
C GLY A 117 11.89 -14.31 6.53
N VAL A 118 10.89 -13.46 6.36
CA VAL A 118 9.74 -13.77 5.51
C VAL A 118 10.08 -13.46 4.05
N ASP A 119 10.01 -14.47 3.21
CA ASP A 119 10.15 -14.29 1.76
C ASP A 119 8.88 -13.61 1.22
N VAL A 120 8.95 -12.29 1.11
CA VAL A 120 7.88 -11.48 0.51
C VAL A 120 8.18 -11.37 -0.99
N PRO A 121 7.19 -11.53 -1.86
CA PRO A 121 7.37 -11.36 -3.29
C PRO A 121 7.89 -9.96 -3.61
N ALA A 122 8.33 -9.75 -4.83
CA ALA A 122 8.70 -8.41 -5.27
C ALA A 122 7.52 -7.46 -5.06
N LEU A 123 7.74 -6.49 -4.17
CA LEU A 123 6.77 -5.47 -3.83
C LEU A 123 6.95 -4.25 -4.73
N ASP A 124 5.87 -3.62 -5.10
CA ASP A 124 5.91 -2.35 -5.83
C ASP A 124 6.01 -1.17 -4.86
N ALA A 125 5.43 -1.33 -3.67
CA ALA A 125 5.49 -0.29 -2.65
C ALA A 125 5.58 -0.83 -1.22
N VAL A 126 6.11 0.03 -0.34
CA VAL A 126 6.00 -0.10 1.11
C VAL A 126 5.38 1.17 1.69
N ILE A 127 4.48 1.00 2.66
CA ILE A 127 3.76 2.08 3.31
C ILE A 127 4.12 2.08 4.81
N PHE A 128 4.78 3.11 5.29
CA PHE A 128 5.09 3.26 6.71
C PHE A 128 4.03 4.14 7.39
N LEU A 129 3.02 3.51 7.98
CA LEU A 129 1.93 4.20 8.68
C LEU A 129 2.31 4.70 10.09
N SER A 130 3.50 4.33 10.56
CA SER A 130 4.06 4.78 11.83
C SER A 130 5.58 4.87 11.77
N PRO A 131 6.19 5.75 12.58
CA PRO A 131 7.64 5.85 12.64
C PRO A 131 8.31 4.51 13.00
N ARG A 132 9.41 4.21 12.35
CA ARG A 132 10.24 3.04 12.64
C ARG A 132 11.47 3.44 13.45
N LYS A 133 11.75 2.68 14.50
CA LYS A 133 12.92 2.95 15.36
C LYS A 133 14.20 2.27 14.86
N SER A 134 14.04 1.15 14.13
CA SER A 134 15.19 0.38 13.63
C SER A 134 15.51 0.78 12.18
N MET A 135 16.68 1.35 11.99
CA MET A 135 17.21 1.63 10.64
C MET A 135 17.42 0.35 9.84
N VAL A 136 17.82 -0.74 10.50
CA VAL A 136 18.02 -2.05 9.86
C VAL A 136 16.70 -2.57 9.27
N ASP A 137 15.60 -2.50 10.03
CA ASP A 137 14.29 -2.92 9.56
C ASP A 137 13.82 -2.09 8.34
N VAL A 138 14.10 -0.79 8.37
CA VAL A 138 13.77 0.10 7.25
C VAL A 138 14.54 -0.30 6.00
N VAL A 139 15.86 -0.44 6.12
CA VAL A 139 16.75 -0.80 5.00
C VAL A 139 16.38 -2.16 4.42
N GLN A 140 16.14 -3.17 5.25
CA GLN A 140 15.74 -4.50 4.80
C GLN A 140 14.38 -4.48 4.09
N THR A 141 13.43 -3.71 4.62
CA THR A 141 12.10 -3.58 4.03
C THR A 141 12.15 -2.86 2.69
N VAL A 142 12.86 -1.75 2.61
CA VAL A 142 13.05 -1.01 1.36
C VAL A 142 13.81 -1.86 0.33
N GLY A 143 14.85 -2.61 0.78
CA GLY A 143 15.58 -3.53 -0.08
C GLY A 143 14.68 -4.59 -0.77
N ARG A 144 13.58 -4.99 -0.13
CA ARG A 144 12.59 -5.91 -0.74
C ARG A 144 11.78 -5.22 -1.85
N VAL A 145 11.44 -3.96 -1.66
CA VAL A 145 10.74 -3.17 -2.70
C VAL A 145 11.66 -2.91 -3.90
N MET A 146 12.95 -2.78 -3.65
CA MET A 146 13.95 -2.56 -4.70
C MET A 146 14.29 -3.82 -5.50
N ARG A 147 13.84 -5.00 -5.07
CA ARG A 147 14.08 -6.23 -5.84
C ARG A 147 13.31 -6.21 -7.15
N THR A 148 14.01 -6.44 -8.23
CA THR A 148 13.42 -6.69 -9.54
C THR A 148 12.97 -8.14 -9.62
N SER A 149 11.75 -8.42 -10.05
CA SER A 149 11.32 -9.77 -10.39
C SER A 149 11.77 -10.10 -11.81
N LYS A 150 12.32 -11.28 -12.01
CA LYS A 150 12.60 -11.79 -13.36
C LYS A 150 11.29 -11.79 -14.17
N GLY A 151 11.27 -11.12 -15.29
CA GLY A 151 10.10 -11.05 -16.19
C GLY A 151 9.10 -9.92 -15.93
N THR A 152 9.33 -9.06 -14.95
CA THR A 152 8.53 -7.84 -14.76
C THR A 152 9.24 -6.62 -15.36
N LYS A 153 8.46 -5.73 -15.98
CA LYS A 153 8.95 -4.41 -16.45
C LYS A 153 9.03 -3.39 -15.31
N LYS A 154 9.20 -3.86 -14.08
CA LYS A 154 9.26 -2.99 -12.91
C LYS A 154 10.55 -2.18 -12.92
N GLU A 155 10.45 -0.88 -13.06
CA GLU A 155 11.57 0.06 -13.06
C GLU A 155 11.76 0.74 -11.70
N ARG A 156 10.70 0.84 -10.90
CA ARG A 156 10.70 1.60 -9.64
C ARG A 156 10.02 0.86 -8.50
N GLY A 157 10.43 1.19 -7.29
CA GLY A 157 9.76 0.81 -6.05
C GLY A 157 9.42 2.06 -5.24
N TYR A 158 8.26 2.08 -4.60
CA TYR A 158 7.76 3.25 -3.89
C TYR A 158 7.86 3.06 -2.38
N VAL A 159 8.35 4.09 -1.70
CA VAL A 159 8.31 4.19 -0.24
C VAL A 159 7.34 5.31 0.11
N ILE A 160 6.22 4.96 0.71
CA ILE A 160 5.13 5.87 1.04
C ILE A 160 5.17 6.16 2.54
N ILE A 161 5.31 7.44 2.89
CA ILE A 161 5.34 7.92 4.28
C ILE A 161 4.25 8.98 4.40
N PRO A 162 3.06 8.64 4.91
CA PRO A 162 2.00 9.61 5.16
C PRO A 162 2.45 10.62 6.22
N ILE A 163 2.34 11.90 5.89
CA ILE A 163 2.63 13.00 6.82
C ILE A 163 1.33 13.78 7.02
N VAL A 164 0.93 13.93 8.27
CA VAL A 164 -0.20 14.80 8.62
C VAL A 164 0.35 16.19 8.91
N THR A 165 0.00 17.14 8.08
CA THR A 165 0.31 18.55 8.33
C THR A 165 -0.90 19.22 8.97
N PRO A 166 -0.72 20.08 10.00
CA PRO A 166 -1.82 20.90 10.52
C PRO A 166 -2.41 21.78 9.41
N ALA A 167 -3.71 21.93 9.40
CA ALA A 167 -4.38 22.81 8.43
C ALA A 167 -3.82 24.24 8.53
N GLY A 168 -3.32 24.78 7.43
CA GLY A 168 -2.80 26.15 7.36
C GLY A 168 -1.27 26.30 7.30
N ILE A 169 -0.52 25.21 7.25
CA ILE A 169 0.92 25.25 6.93
C ILE A 169 1.07 24.84 5.46
N PRO A 170 1.56 25.74 4.57
CA PRO A 170 1.78 25.45 3.16
C PRO A 170 2.88 24.40 2.94
#